data_6a377fd85d5988bc2969198dc199aa7e
#
_entry.id   6a377fd85d5988bc2969198dc199aa7e
#
_cell.length_a   1.000
_cell.length_b   1.000
_cell.length_c   1.000
_cell.angle_alpha   90.00
_cell.angle_beta   90.00
_cell.angle_gamma   90.00
#
_symmetry.space_group_name_H-M   'P 1'
#
loop_
_entity.id
_entity.type
_entity.pdbx_description
1 polymer ?
#
loop_
_entity_poly.entity_id
_entity_poly.type
_entity_poly.pdbx_seq_one_letter_code
_entity_poly.pdbx_strand_id
1 'polypeptide(L)'
;MNGKKEPMMDGRQFHVRVRGVMVLLAAVLVGFLWVLYDLQYVHGAEYLEQSRRKIAKTETVEASRGQILDRYGRVLVGNRASYNVSLDTSFMGEERNAILLRLLEICREESVTWSDTLPVSRSAPYVFTAEGAYGNLRKYAEKMKWDGLVPTAEELEALQSAESPALPSAERLLAKLRETYQVDPALSDGEARDLVGVLYELALRSREITWSSYVFAQDVEMAFIVKVKEASLSGVSIDTTTVREYNTSYAAHLLGRVGLMDSDEWNNIYQALDYPYNASVGKDGMEQAFESYLHGVPGKRAIETNDQGKVVSADDNWKIDERTGEPQAPQPGCNVISTLDIKLQEAVERALADGVGALKSEDTQGAAAVVIDVNDGGVLASASYPTYDLSTFLQNYTELANDPLNPLFNRATQGVYPPGSTFKMVTAIAGLQEGVITPTDEILDTGRYTYYKDYQPQCWYYRQYGRTHGKENVSEAIRDSCN
;
A
#
# COMPACT_ATOMS: atom_id res chain seq x y z
N MET A 1 -43.49 -50.44 -69.86
CA MET A 1 -43.70 -49.81 -68.55
C MET A 1 -43.74 -50.94 -67.51
N ASN A 2 -42.64 -51.20 -66.85
CA ASN A 2 -42.51 -52.21 -65.80
C ASN A 2 -42.60 -51.54 -64.45
N GLY A 3 -43.80 -51.68 -63.84
CA GLY A 3 -43.97 -51.24 -62.42
C GLY A 3 -43.34 -52.29 -61.51
N LYS A 4 -42.22 -51.93 -60.86
CA LYS A 4 -41.70 -52.73 -59.74
C LYS A 4 -42.67 -52.54 -58.55
N LYS A 5 -43.39 -53.63 -58.19
CA LYS A 5 -44.13 -53.70 -56.92
C LYS A 5 -43.08 -53.77 -55.80
N GLU A 6 -43.10 -52.80 -54.93
CA GLU A 6 -42.36 -52.86 -53.65
C GLU A 6 -42.91 -54.04 -52.85
N PRO A 7 -42.07 -54.84 -52.19
CA PRO A 7 -42.52 -55.92 -51.35
C PRO A 7 -43.20 -55.36 -50.11
N MET A 8 -44.51 -55.64 -50.01
CA MET A 8 -45.25 -55.36 -48.76
C MET A 8 -44.58 -56.17 -47.64
N MET A 9 -44.06 -55.50 -46.67
CA MET A 9 -43.46 -56.08 -45.45
C MET A 9 -44.51 -56.96 -44.76
N ASP A 10 -44.21 -58.22 -44.51
CA ASP A 10 -45.04 -59.15 -43.75
C ASP A 10 -45.26 -58.57 -42.34
N GLY A 11 -46.53 -58.37 -41.95
CA GLY A 11 -46.93 -57.77 -40.70
C GLY A 11 -46.28 -58.42 -39.47
N ARG A 12 -45.91 -59.66 -39.58
CA ARG A 12 -45.17 -60.43 -38.55
C ARG A 12 -43.75 -59.92 -38.37
N GLN A 13 -43.05 -59.60 -39.44
CA GLN A 13 -41.69 -59.02 -39.40
C GLN A 13 -41.72 -57.54 -38.86
N PHE A 14 -42.76 -56.76 -39.16
CA PHE A 14 -42.94 -55.40 -38.62
C PHE A 14 -43.11 -55.42 -37.10
N HIS A 15 -44.00 -56.31 -36.58
CA HIS A 15 -44.18 -56.45 -35.13
C HIS A 15 -42.91 -56.92 -34.37
N VAL A 16 -42.13 -57.80 -34.97
CA VAL A 16 -40.86 -58.25 -34.38
C VAL A 16 -39.86 -57.11 -34.33
N ARG A 17 -39.72 -56.32 -35.40
CA ARG A 17 -38.83 -55.12 -35.42
C ARG A 17 -39.25 -54.04 -34.43
N VAL A 18 -40.58 -53.75 -34.37
CA VAL A 18 -41.14 -52.79 -33.40
C VAL A 18 -40.88 -53.29 -31.97
N ARG A 19 -41.09 -54.55 -31.64
CA ARG A 19 -40.76 -55.09 -30.31
C ARG A 19 -39.25 -55.01 -30.02
N GLY A 20 -38.38 -55.28 -31.02
CA GLY A 20 -36.97 -55.12 -30.86
C GLY A 20 -36.55 -53.65 -30.51
N VAL A 21 -37.13 -52.70 -31.23
CA VAL A 21 -36.90 -51.25 -30.94
C VAL A 21 -37.44 -50.86 -29.57
N MET A 22 -38.62 -51.35 -29.17
CA MET A 22 -39.20 -51.09 -27.84
C MET A 22 -38.32 -51.67 -26.72
N VAL A 23 -37.79 -52.91 -26.89
CA VAL A 23 -36.88 -53.49 -25.92
C VAL A 23 -35.57 -52.70 -25.82
N LEU A 24 -35.04 -52.23 -26.94
CA LEU A 24 -33.85 -51.40 -26.97
C LEU A 24 -34.09 -50.06 -26.26
N LEU A 25 -35.23 -49.39 -26.52
CA LEU A 25 -35.64 -48.16 -25.85
C LEU A 25 -35.83 -48.38 -24.35
N ALA A 26 -36.47 -49.47 -23.93
CA ALA A 26 -36.61 -49.83 -22.52
C ALA A 26 -35.25 -50.09 -21.85
N ALA A 27 -34.34 -50.76 -22.50
CA ALA A 27 -32.98 -50.97 -21.98
C ALA A 27 -32.20 -49.68 -21.83
N VAL A 28 -32.30 -48.75 -22.79
CA VAL A 28 -31.70 -47.41 -22.70
C VAL A 28 -32.32 -46.61 -21.54
N LEU A 29 -33.65 -46.69 -21.38
CA LEU A 29 -34.34 -45.98 -20.29
C LEU A 29 -33.92 -46.54 -18.92
N VAL A 30 -33.80 -47.84 -18.78
CA VAL A 30 -33.28 -48.48 -17.55
C VAL A 30 -31.84 -48.05 -17.29
N GLY A 31 -30.99 -47.97 -18.33
CA GLY A 31 -29.63 -47.43 -18.21
C GLY A 31 -29.60 -45.99 -17.73
N PHE A 32 -30.46 -45.11 -18.26
CA PHE A 32 -30.59 -43.73 -17.76
C PHE A 32 -31.09 -43.67 -16.32
N LEU A 33 -32.06 -44.47 -15.95
CA LEU A 33 -32.55 -44.52 -14.56
C LEU A 33 -31.47 -45.01 -13.60
N TRP A 34 -30.63 -45.97 -14.03
CA TRP A 34 -29.51 -46.45 -13.24
C TRP A 34 -28.44 -45.33 -13.05
N VAL A 35 -28.09 -44.62 -14.12
CA VAL A 35 -27.15 -43.48 -14.06
C VAL A 35 -27.72 -42.37 -13.17
N LEU A 36 -29.00 -42.04 -13.28
CA LEU A 36 -29.66 -41.08 -12.42
C LEU A 36 -29.67 -41.49 -10.94
N TYR A 37 -29.92 -42.78 -10.68
CA TYR A 37 -29.85 -43.34 -9.33
C TYR A 37 -28.43 -43.25 -8.75
N ASP A 38 -27.42 -43.61 -9.54
CA ASP A 38 -26.02 -43.49 -9.14
C ASP A 38 -25.62 -42.03 -8.83
N LEU A 39 -25.93 -41.10 -9.75
CA LEU A 39 -25.64 -39.67 -9.60
C LEU A 39 -26.37 -39.00 -8.43
N GLN A 40 -27.66 -39.37 -8.18
CA GLN A 40 -28.45 -38.68 -7.17
C GLN A 40 -28.44 -39.35 -5.81
N TYR A 41 -28.36 -40.70 -5.77
CA TYR A 41 -28.46 -41.44 -4.52
C TYR A 41 -27.14 -42.00 -4.01
N VAL A 42 -26.32 -42.56 -4.90
CA VAL A 42 -25.04 -43.18 -4.49
C VAL A 42 -23.98 -42.11 -4.28
N HIS A 43 -23.82 -41.20 -5.23
CA HIS A 43 -22.79 -40.15 -5.20
C HIS A 43 -23.37 -38.74 -5.01
N GLY A 44 -24.68 -38.61 -4.77
CA GLY A 44 -25.35 -37.31 -4.68
C GLY A 44 -24.81 -36.39 -3.57
N ALA A 45 -24.46 -36.98 -2.42
CA ALA A 45 -23.84 -36.24 -1.33
C ALA A 45 -22.43 -35.73 -1.67
N GLU A 46 -21.66 -36.56 -2.39
CA GLU A 46 -20.30 -36.23 -2.83
C GLU A 46 -20.31 -35.15 -3.91
N TYR A 47 -21.20 -35.24 -4.89
CA TYR A 47 -21.37 -34.20 -5.91
C TYR A 47 -21.93 -32.89 -5.35
N LEU A 48 -22.83 -32.99 -4.37
CA LEU A 48 -23.32 -31.80 -3.66
C LEU A 48 -22.19 -31.10 -2.88
N GLU A 49 -21.34 -31.90 -2.21
CA GLU A 49 -20.18 -31.36 -1.50
C GLU A 49 -19.13 -30.78 -2.45
N GLN A 50 -18.86 -31.42 -3.58
CA GLN A 50 -18.00 -30.90 -4.64
C GLN A 50 -18.57 -29.60 -5.25
N SER A 51 -19.88 -29.53 -5.45
CA SER A 51 -20.56 -28.32 -5.92
C SER A 51 -20.46 -27.20 -4.91
N ARG A 52 -20.68 -27.48 -3.62
CA ARG A 52 -20.50 -26.51 -2.53
C ARG A 52 -19.05 -26.04 -2.39
N ARG A 53 -18.08 -26.92 -2.52
CA ARG A 53 -16.66 -26.56 -2.53
C ARG A 53 -16.28 -25.62 -3.68
N LYS A 54 -16.93 -25.74 -4.84
CA LYS A 54 -16.72 -24.83 -5.99
C LYS A 54 -17.34 -23.46 -5.79
N ILE A 55 -18.38 -23.35 -4.95
CA ILE A 55 -19.07 -22.10 -4.61
C ILE A 55 -18.47 -21.45 -3.36
N ALA A 56 -17.86 -22.24 -2.48
CA ALA A 56 -17.20 -21.73 -1.28
C ALA A 56 -15.84 -21.09 -1.61
N LYS A 57 -15.77 -19.78 -1.52
CA LYS A 57 -14.53 -19.01 -1.65
C LYS A 57 -13.98 -18.71 -0.26
N THR A 58 -12.65 -18.72 -0.11
CA THR A 58 -12.03 -18.23 1.13
C THR A 58 -11.84 -16.73 1.00
N GLU A 59 -12.40 -15.99 1.90
CA GLU A 59 -12.18 -14.57 2.05
C GLU A 59 -11.22 -14.31 3.21
N THR A 60 -10.22 -13.48 2.98
CA THR A 60 -9.35 -12.95 4.04
C THR A 60 -9.98 -11.65 4.54
N VAL A 61 -10.27 -11.61 5.84
CA VAL A 61 -10.80 -10.42 6.51
C VAL A 61 -9.66 -9.76 7.26
N GLU A 62 -9.31 -8.54 6.85
CA GLU A 62 -8.25 -7.79 7.50
C GLU A 62 -8.57 -7.51 8.97
N ALA A 63 -7.55 -7.58 9.82
CA ALA A 63 -7.65 -7.16 11.20
C ALA A 63 -7.43 -5.65 11.31
N SER A 64 -8.06 -5.02 12.29
CA SER A 64 -7.79 -3.61 12.57
C SER A 64 -6.39 -3.45 13.16
N ARG A 65 -5.63 -2.51 12.63
CA ARG A 65 -4.30 -2.16 13.12
C ARG A 65 -4.38 -1.52 14.50
N GLY A 66 -3.43 -1.79 15.40
CA GLY A 66 -3.35 -1.16 16.72
C GLY A 66 -3.22 0.36 16.63
N GLN A 67 -3.64 1.08 17.66
CA GLN A 67 -3.55 2.54 17.73
C GLN A 67 -2.18 2.96 18.27
N ILE A 68 -1.73 4.17 17.90
CA ILE A 68 -0.58 4.84 18.51
C ILE A 68 -1.12 5.97 19.39
N LEU A 69 -0.76 5.92 20.66
CA LEU A 69 -1.22 6.86 21.67
C LEU A 69 -0.03 7.63 22.27
N ASP A 70 -0.30 8.83 22.75
CA ASP A 70 0.66 9.58 23.56
C ASP A 70 0.71 9.04 25.01
N ARG A 71 1.60 9.60 25.82
CA ARG A 71 1.77 9.21 27.24
C ARG A 71 0.53 9.37 28.12
N TYR A 72 -0.45 10.12 27.67
CA TYR A 72 -1.72 10.37 28.37
C TYR A 72 -2.90 9.56 27.80
N GLY A 73 -2.62 8.67 26.83
CA GLY A 73 -3.64 7.87 26.19
C GLY A 73 -4.46 8.61 25.12
N ARG A 74 -4.00 9.78 24.64
CA ARG A 74 -4.63 10.45 23.50
C ARG A 74 -4.25 9.74 22.22
N VAL A 75 -5.23 9.40 21.40
CA VAL A 75 -5.01 8.70 20.13
C VAL A 75 -4.38 9.65 19.12
N LEU A 76 -3.14 9.38 18.75
CA LEU A 76 -2.39 10.11 17.73
C LEU A 76 -2.66 9.53 16.34
N VAL A 77 -2.66 8.21 16.24
CA VAL A 77 -2.96 7.48 15.01
C VAL A 77 -3.97 6.39 15.33
N GLY A 78 -5.10 6.45 14.67
CA GLY A 78 -6.22 5.53 14.84
C GLY A 78 -6.60 4.83 13.53
N ASN A 79 -7.79 4.24 13.53
CA ASN A 79 -8.37 3.66 12.34
C ASN A 79 -9.80 4.17 12.20
N ARG A 80 -10.19 4.47 10.99
CA ARG A 80 -11.55 4.80 10.59
C ARG A 80 -12.11 3.68 9.73
N ALA A 81 -13.34 3.29 9.97
CA ALA A 81 -14.04 2.38 9.06
C ALA A 81 -14.16 3.03 7.68
N SER A 82 -13.94 2.25 6.66
CA SER A 82 -13.98 2.67 5.26
C SER A 82 -14.52 1.56 4.39
N TYR A 83 -14.74 1.86 3.12
CA TYR A 83 -15.23 0.92 2.13
C TYR A 83 -14.38 1.01 0.87
N ASN A 84 -14.06 -0.16 0.33
CA ASN A 84 -13.41 -0.32 -0.96
C ASN A 84 -14.39 -0.93 -1.96
N VAL A 85 -14.18 -0.64 -3.23
CA VAL A 85 -14.90 -1.31 -4.32
C VAL A 85 -13.93 -2.22 -5.04
N SER A 86 -14.28 -3.50 -5.10
CA SER A 86 -13.49 -4.54 -5.76
C SER A 86 -14.25 -5.09 -6.97
N LEU A 87 -13.51 -5.55 -7.99
CA LEU A 87 -14.08 -6.07 -9.22
C LEU A 87 -13.69 -7.55 -9.42
N ASP A 88 -14.69 -8.38 -9.72
CA ASP A 88 -14.51 -9.79 -10.09
C ASP A 88 -15.15 -10.07 -11.47
N THR A 89 -14.29 -10.24 -12.47
CA THR A 89 -14.72 -10.45 -13.86
C THR A 89 -15.48 -11.75 -14.07
N SER A 90 -15.34 -12.73 -13.18
CA SER A 90 -16.01 -14.04 -13.30
C SER A 90 -17.53 -13.92 -13.31
N PHE A 91 -18.06 -12.80 -12.77
CA PHE A 91 -19.48 -12.54 -12.64
C PHE A 91 -20.01 -11.45 -13.60
N MET A 92 -19.17 -10.86 -14.45
CA MET A 92 -19.59 -9.78 -15.37
C MET A 92 -20.07 -10.31 -16.74
N GLY A 93 -19.72 -11.52 -17.12
CA GLY A 93 -20.13 -12.14 -18.37
C GLY A 93 -19.79 -11.31 -19.62
N GLU A 94 -20.68 -11.35 -20.61
CA GLU A 94 -20.55 -10.59 -21.87
C GLU A 94 -20.84 -9.10 -21.71
N GLU A 95 -21.57 -8.69 -20.66
CA GLU A 95 -21.93 -7.31 -20.37
C GLU A 95 -20.84 -6.52 -19.64
N ARG A 96 -19.64 -7.08 -19.48
CA ARG A 96 -18.54 -6.51 -18.74
C ARG A 96 -18.28 -5.03 -19.06
N ASN A 97 -18.20 -4.67 -20.34
CA ASN A 97 -17.90 -3.30 -20.73
C ASN A 97 -19.02 -2.34 -20.34
N ALA A 98 -20.30 -2.76 -20.45
CA ALA A 98 -21.44 -1.93 -20.06
C ALA A 98 -21.49 -1.73 -18.52
N ILE A 99 -21.20 -2.78 -17.75
CA ILE A 99 -21.12 -2.72 -16.28
C ILE A 99 -20.02 -1.73 -15.86
N LEU A 100 -18.84 -1.82 -16.45
CA LEU A 100 -17.72 -0.95 -16.12
C LEU A 100 -17.95 0.50 -16.53
N LEU A 101 -18.58 0.74 -17.68
CA LEU A 101 -18.96 2.09 -18.10
C LEU A 101 -19.96 2.72 -17.12
N ARG A 102 -20.98 1.96 -16.69
CA ARG A 102 -21.92 2.47 -15.68
C ARG A 102 -21.25 2.77 -14.35
N LEU A 103 -20.32 1.93 -13.91
CA LEU A 103 -19.53 2.18 -12.70
C LEU A 103 -18.65 3.45 -12.83
N LEU A 104 -17.98 3.64 -13.97
CA LEU A 104 -17.18 4.83 -14.25
C LEU A 104 -18.03 6.10 -14.33
N GLU A 105 -19.25 6.00 -14.84
CA GLU A 105 -20.22 7.11 -14.83
C GLU A 105 -20.59 7.52 -13.40
N ILE A 106 -20.91 6.55 -12.53
CA ILE A 106 -21.17 6.80 -11.10
C ILE A 106 -19.95 7.43 -10.42
N CYS A 107 -18.71 6.98 -10.75
CA CYS A 107 -17.49 7.59 -10.24
C CYS A 107 -17.39 9.07 -10.62
N ARG A 108 -17.70 9.43 -11.87
CA ARG A 108 -17.68 10.83 -12.32
C ARG A 108 -18.76 11.68 -11.64
N GLU A 109 -19.97 11.13 -11.48
CA GLU A 109 -21.06 11.81 -10.77
C GLU A 109 -20.70 12.16 -9.32
N GLU A 110 -20.03 11.23 -8.62
CA GLU A 110 -19.67 11.37 -7.21
C GLU A 110 -18.23 11.88 -6.99
N SER A 111 -17.50 12.22 -8.07
CA SER A 111 -16.11 12.66 -8.01
C SER A 111 -15.18 11.65 -7.34
N VAL A 112 -15.47 10.35 -7.47
CA VAL A 112 -14.65 9.26 -6.94
C VAL A 112 -13.55 8.91 -7.93
N THR A 113 -12.31 8.84 -7.43
CA THR A 113 -11.15 8.39 -8.21
C THR A 113 -11.04 6.87 -8.17
N TRP A 114 -10.53 6.28 -9.25
CA TRP A 114 -10.30 4.83 -9.33
C TRP A 114 -8.85 4.50 -9.69
N SER A 115 -8.43 3.31 -9.31
CA SER A 115 -7.08 2.80 -9.55
C SER A 115 -6.91 2.38 -11.01
N ASP A 116 -5.89 2.93 -11.66
CA ASP A 116 -5.53 2.64 -13.05
C ASP A 116 -4.02 2.83 -13.21
N THR A 117 -3.29 1.74 -13.43
CA THR A 117 -1.83 1.73 -13.56
C THR A 117 -1.35 1.69 -15.02
N LEU A 118 -2.27 1.85 -16.00
CA LEU A 118 -1.87 1.97 -17.40
C LEU A 118 -1.06 3.27 -17.60
N PRO A 119 0.24 3.19 -17.95
CA PRO A 119 1.14 4.35 -17.96
C PRO A 119 0.93 5.24 -19.18
N VAL A 120 -0.29 5.67 -19.40
CA VAL A 120 -0.72 6.60 -20.45
C VAL A 120 -1.61 7.67 -19.85
N SER A 121 -1.41 8.93 -20.21
CA SER A 121 -2.21 10.06 -19.71
C SER A 121 -3.71 9.80 -19.82
N ARG A 122 -4.50 10.32 -18.87
CA ARG A 122 -5.97 10.17 -18.86
C ARG A 122 -6.70 11.11 -19.81
N SER A 123 -6.02 12.18 -20.24
CA SER A 123 -6.55 13.19 -21.16
C SER A 123 -5.63 13.39 -22.36
N ALA A 124 -6.19 13.86 -23.45
CA ALA A 124 -5.42 14.22 -24.66
C ALA A 124 -4.52 15.46 -24.39
N PRO A 125 -3.33 15.51 -24.98
CA PRO A 125 -2.73 14.50 -25.87
C PRO A 125 -2.31 13.26 -25.09
N TYR A 126 -2.57 12.06 -25.66
CA TYR A 126 -2.20 10.81 -25.03
C TYR A 126 -0.71 10.54 -25.18
N VAL A 127 -0.02 10.56 -24.04
CA VAL A 127 1.42 10.34 -23.96
C VAL A 127 1.73 9.31 -22.88
N PHE A 128 2.86 8.65 -23.00
CA PHE A 128 3.38 7.81 -21.92
C PHE A 128 3.78 8.69 -20.73
N THR A 129 3.35 8.30 -19.52
CA THR A 129 3.65 9.04 -18.29
C THR A 129 4.97 8.54 -17.68
N ALA A 130 5.76 9.43 -17.07
CA ALA A 130 7.01 9.06 -16.40
C ALA A 130 6.75 8.14 -15.17
N GLU A 131 5.57 8.27 -14.58
CA GLU A 131 5.10 7.45 -13.46
C GLU A 131 4.28 6.30 -13.99
N GLY A 132 4.69 5.05 -13.75
CA GLY A 132 3.87 3.92 -14.16
C GLY A 132 4.53 2.56 -14.06
N ALA A 133 3.68 1.53 -13.97
CA ALA A 133 4.09 0.14 -13.87
C ALA A 133 4.50 -0.45 -15.21
N TYR A 134 5.49 0.13 -15.87
CA TYR A 134 5.97 -0.33 -17.18
C TYR A 134 6.42 -1.79 -17.19
N GLY A 135 6.92 -2.31 -16.06
CA GLY A 135 7.24 -3.74 -15.93
C GLY A 135 6.04 -4.65 -16.21
N ASN A 136 4.87 -4.28 -15.69
CA ASN A 136 3.63 -5.02 -15.94
C ASN A 136 3.16 -4.83 -17.39
N LEU A 137 3.25 -3.62 -17.93
CA LEU A 137 2.87 -3.35 -19.32
C LEU A 137 3.76 -4.12 -20.31
N ARG A 138 5.06 -4.21 -20.08
CA ARG A 138 5.98 -5.02 -20.90
C ARG A 138 5.64 -6.51 -20.83
N LYS A 139 5.46 -7.07 -19.63
CA LYS A 139 5.03 -8.46 -19.46
C LYS A 139 3.70 -8.73 -20.17
N TYR A 140 2.77 -7.77 -20.11
CA TYR A 140 1.50 -7.88 -20.81
C TYR A 140 1.68 -7.89 -22.32
N ALA A 141 2.46 -6.95 -22.87
CA ALA A 141 2.77 -6.87 -24.30
C ALA A 141 3.48 -8.14 -24.82
N GLU A 142 4.43 -8.70 -24.06
CA GLU A 142 5.08 -9.98 -24.36
C GLU A 142 4.06 -11.13 -24.45
N LYS A 143 3.18 -11.27 -23.45
CA LYS A 143 2.11 -12.29 -23.47
C LYS A 143 1.13 -12.12 -24.64
N MET A 144 0.91 -10.86 -25.06
CA MET A 144 0.06 -10.53 -26.22
C MET A 144 0.79 -10.58 -27.56
N LYS A 145 2.11 -10.73 -27.55
CA LYS A 145 3.00 -10.67 -28.72
C LYS A 145 2.88 -9.34 -29.48
N TRP A 146 2.97 -8.23 -28.73
CA TRP A 146 2.89 -6.87 -29.24
C TRP A 146 4.29 -6.24 -29.30
N ASP A 147 4.90 -6.27 -30.47
CA ASP A 147 6.21 -5.68 -30.68
C ASP A 147 6.11 -4.19 -31.00
N GLY A 148 6.98 -3.36 -30.42
CA GLY A 148 7.12 -1.93 -30.74
C GLY A 148 5.92 -1.04 -30.36
N LEU A 149 5.04 -1.51 -29.44
CA LEU A 149 3.92 -0.71 -28.92
C LEU A 149 4.18 -0.16 -27.50
N VAL A 150 5.21 -0.65 -26.83
CA VAL A 150 5.53 -0.30 -25.45
C VAL A 150 6.99 0.19 -25.42
N PRO A 151 7.29 1.27 -24.68
CA PRO A 151 8.66 1.77 -24.55
C PRO A 151 9.61 0.73 -23.95
N THR A 152 10.82 0.68 -24.45
CA THR A 152 11.93 -0.10 -23.87
C THR A 152 12.42 0.53 -22.55
N ALA A 153 13.29 -0.18 -21.81
CA ALA A 153 13.86 0.37 -20.59
C ALA A 153 14.76 1.59 -20.90
N GLU A 154 15.54 1.53 -22.00
CA GLU A 154 16.42 2.61 -22.44
C GLU A 154 15.64 3.86 -22.86
N GLU A 155 14.51 3.69 -23.58
CA GLU A 155 13.63 4.79 -23.96
C GLU A 155 12.95 5.45 -22.75
N LEU A 156 12.68 4.69 -21.69
CA LEU A 156 12.10 5.23 -20.45
C LEU A 156 13.12 6.01 -19.62
N GLU A 157 14.37 5.57 -19.55
CA GLU A 157 15.44 6.34 -18.89
C GLU A 157 15.67 7.68 -19.61
N ALA A 158 15.53 7.70 -20.92
CA ALA A 158 15.63 8.93 -21.72
C ALA A 158 14.44 9.89 -21.51
N LEU A 159 13.26 9.41 -21.09
CA LEU A 159 12.14 10.26 -20.65
C LEU A 159 12.45 11.11 -19.41
N GLN A 160 13.31 10.60 -18.54
CA GLN A 160 13.74 11.30 -17.31
C GLN A 160 14.90 12.28 -17.58
N SER A 161 15.60 12.12 -18.70
CA SER A 161 16.62 13.04 -19.17
C SER A 161 16.01 14.04 -20.16
N ALA A 162 16.58 15.26 -20.26
CA ALA A 162 16.07 16.33 -21.12
C ALA A 162 16.13 16.02 -22.64
N GLU A 163 16.54 14.82 -23.03
CA GLU A 163 16.53 14.31 -24.40
C GLU A 163 15.20 13.61 -24.67
N SER A 164 14.39 14.16 -25.59
CA SER A 164 13.12 13.52 -26.01
C SER A 164 13.41 12.37 -26.99
N PRO A 165 13.37 11.11 -26.54
CA PRO A 165 13.50 9.98 -27.47
C PRO A 165 12.25 9.87 -28.34
N ALA A 166 12.39 9.25 -29.51
CA ALA A 166 11.26 8.89 -30.36
C ALA A 166 10.52 7.69 -29.75
N LEU A 167 9.66 7.94 -28.78
CA LEU A 167 8.85 6.90 -28.12
C LEU A 167 7.82 6.29 -29.08
N PRO A 168 7.40 5.03 -28.84
CA PRO A 168 6.20 4.49 -29.44
C PRO A 168 4.99 5.41 -29.19
N SER A 169 4.04 5.47 -30.12
CA SER A 169 2.85 6.29 -29.91
C SER A 169 1.92 5.66 -28.87
N ALA A 170 1.64 6.39 -27.80
CA ALA A 170 0.65 5.98 -26.80
C ALA A 170 -0.76 5.83 -27.41
N GLU A 171 -1.09 6.64 -28.42
CA GLU A 171 -2.35 6.51 -29.16
C GLU A 171 -2.45 5.18 -29.91
N ARG A 172 -1.35 4.66 -30.47
CA ARG A 172 -1.33 3.34 -31.11
C ARG A 172 -1.55 2.22 -30.09
N LEU A 173 -0.97 2.34 -28.92
CA LEU A 173 -1.22 1.39 -27.82
C LEU A 173 -2.69 1.43 -27.41
N LEU A 174 -3.27 2.61 -27.20
CA LEU A 174 -4.69 2.76 -26.83
C LEU A 174 -5.61 2.20 -27.91
N ALA A 175 -5.33 2.47 -29.19
CA ALA A 175 -6.11 1.90 -30.31
C ALA A 175 -6.06 0.36 -30.29
N LYS A 176 -4.88 -0.22 -30.02
CA LYS A 176 -4.71 -1.68 -29.91
C LYS A 176 -5.44 -2.29 -28.72
N LEU A 177 -5.43 -1.59 -27.58
CA LEU A 177 -6.18 -2.00 -26.39
C LEU A 177 -7.69 -1.90 -26.64
N ARG A 178 -8.19 -0.82 -27.28
CA ARG A 178 -9.61 -0.67 -27.66
C ARG A 178 -10.08 -1.83 -28.55
N GLU A 179 -9.28 -2.19 -29.58
CA GLU A 179 -9.57 -3.34 -30.42
C GLU A 179 -9.62 -4.66 -29.62
N THR A 180 -8.60 -4.87 -28.77
CA THR A 180 -8.44 -6.10 -27.99
C THR A 180 -9.59 -6.31 -27.01
N TYR A 181 -10.06 -5.24 -26.38
CA TYR A 181 -11.15 -5.27 -25.40
C TYR A 181 -12.54 -5.04 -26.01
N GLN A 182 -12.64 -4.89 -27.33
CA GLN A 182 -13.89 -4.69 -28.05
C GLN A 182 -14.65 -3.46 -27.52
N VAL A 183 -13.93 -2.37 -27.29
CA VAL A 183 -14.52 -1.11 -26.81
C VAL A 183 -15.31 -0.45 -27.94
N ASP A 184 -16.54 -0.01 -27.63
CA ASP A 184 -17.42 0.62 -28.59
C ASP A 184 -16.72 1.84 -29.26
N PRO A 185 -16.62 1.88 -30.61
CA PRO A 185 -16.03 3.01 -31.31
C PRO A 185 -16.79 4.34 -31.13
N ALA A 186 -18.07 4.29 -30.71
CA ALA A 186 -18.89 5.48 -30.47
C ALA A 186 -18.54 6.24 -29.18
N LEU A 187 -17.79 5.61 -28.26
CA LEU A 187 -17.35 6.27 -27.04
C LEU A 187 -16.35 7.37 -27.33
N SER A 188 -16.42 8.46 -26.57
CA SER A 188 -15.40 9.50 -26.58
C SER A 188 -14.02 8.93 -26.22
N ASP A 189 -12.95 9.57 -26.65
CA ASP A 189 -11.60 9.09 -26.39
C ASP A 189 -11.29 9.03 -24.89
N GLY A 190 -11.82 9.95 -24.08
CA GLY A 190 -11.67 9.95 -22.64
C GLY A 190 -12.38 8.78 -21.97
N GLU A 191 -13.65 8.53 -22.32
CA GLU A 191 -14.40 7.38 -21.80
C GLU A 191 -13.76 6.05 -22.19
N ALA A 192 -13.31 5.96 -23.45
CA ALA A 192 -12.61 4.78 -23.93
C ALA A 192 -11.27 4.57 -23.20
N ARG A 193 -10.52 5.65 -22.90
CA ARG A 193 -9.27 5.59 -22.14
C ARG A 193 -9.51 5.09 -20.71
N ASP A 194 -10.52 5.62 -20.04
CA ASP A 194 -10.88 5.20 -18.69
C ASP A 194 -11.27 3.72 -18.65
N LEU A 195 -12.16 3.31 -19.57
CA LEU A 195 -12.58 1.90 -19.66
C LEU A 195 -11.40 0.97 -19.97
N VAL A 196 -10.54 1.36 -20.91
CA VAL A 196 -9.33 0.58 -21.26
C VAL A 196 -8.40 0.42 -20.08
N GLY A 197 -8.22 1.47 -19.26
CA GLY A 197 -7.41 1.40 -18.04
C GLY A 197 -7.90 0.36 -17.05
N VAL A 198 -9.20 0.34 -16.78
CA VAL A 198 -9.82 -0.68 -15.90
C VAL A 198 -9.72 -2.08 -16.50
N LEU A 199 -9.98 -2.23 -17.80
CA LEU A 199 -9.87 -3.52 -18.48
C LEU A 199 -8.43 -4.05 -18.51
N TYR A 200 -7.46 -3.16 -18.62
CA TYR A 200 -6.04 -3.51 -18.51
C TYR A 200 -5.71 -4.04 -17.10
N GLU A 201 -6.16 -3.37 -16.04
CA GLU A 201 -5.99 -3.84 -14.67
C GLU A 201 -6.58 -5.25 -14.46
N LEU A 202 -7.76 -5.48 -14.96
CA LEU A 202 -8.40 -6.81 -14.91
C LEU A 202 -7.63 -7.86 -15.73
N ALA A 203 -7.09 -7.45 -16.89
CA ALA A 203 -6.31 -8.34 -17.75
C ALA A 203 -4.95 -8.72 -17.13
N LEU A 204 -4.34 -7.86 -16.33
CA LEU A 204 -3.11 -8.19 -15.59
C LEU A 204 -3.34 -9.39 -14.66
N ARG A 205 -4.50 -9.44 -13.97
CA ARG A 205 -4.85 -10.56 -13.07
C ARG A 205 -5.22 -11.83 -13.82
N SER A 206 -6.08 -11.69 -14.82
CA SER A 206 -6.51 -12.85 -15.64
C SER A 206 -5.36 -13.53 -16.40
N ARG A 207 -4.26 -12.80 -16.63
CA ARG A 207 -3.05 -13.31 -17.28
C ARG A 207 -1.92 -13.66 -16.31
N GLU A 208 -2.19 -13.67 -15.03
CA GLU A 208 -1.22 -14.01 -13.99
C GLU A 208 0.05 -13.11 -14.03
N ILE A 209 -0.11 -11.84 -14.37
CA ILE A 209 0.97 -10.86 -14.37
C ILE A 209 1.10 -10.23 -12.99
N THR A 210 -0.02 -10.00 -12.32
CA THR A 210 -0.10 -9.63 -10.92
C THR A 210 -1.12 -10.50 -10.19
N TRP A 211 -0.79 -10.90 -8.96
CA TRP A 211 -1.61 -11.77 -8.12
C TRP A 211 -2.44 -11.00 -7.09
N SER A 212 -2.21 -9.69 -6.99
CA SER A 212 -3.00 -8.86 -6.08
C SER A 212 -4.45 -8.74 -6.54
N SER A 213 -5.40 -8.72 -5.61
CA SER A 213 -6.79 -8.38 -5.91
C SER A 213 -6.88 -6.97 -6.49
N TYR A 214 -7.85 -6.74 -7.38
CA TYR A 214 -8.06 -5.42 -7.93
C TYR A 214 -9.04 -4.63 -7.08
N VAL A 215 -8.52 -3.74 -6.27
CA VAL A 215 -9.30 -2.73 -5.59
C VAL A 215 -9.48 -1.56 -6.55
N PHE A 216 -10.68 -1.40 -7.08
CA PHE A 216 -11.02 -0.41 -8.09
C PHE A 216 -11.05 1.00 -7.52
N ALA A 217 -11.73 1.20 -6.39
CA ALA A 217 -11.78 2.46 -5.67
C ALA A 217 -11.63 2.21 -4.17
N GLN A 218 -10.91 3.09 -3.50
CA GLN A 218 -10.62 3.00 -2.07
C GLN A 218 -11.23 4.18 -1.33
N ASP A 219 -11.57 3.95 -0.05
CA ASP A 219 -12.05 4.98 0.87
C ASP A 219 -13.25 5.74 0.30
N VAL A 220 -14.24 5.00 -0.20
CA VAL A 220 -15.42 5.57 -0.83
C VAL A 220 -16.49 5.97 0.18
N GLU A 221 -17.18 7.06 -0.08
CA GLU A 221 -18.24 7.58 0.76
C GLU A 221 -19.55 6.83 0.60
N MET A 222 -20.45 6.95 1.60
CA MET A 222 -21.73 6.27 1.63
C MET A 222 -22.64 6.64 0.44
N ALA A 223 -22.58 7.88 -0.05
CA ALA A 223 -23.37 8.32 -1.20
C ALA A 223 -23.03 7.51 -2.46
N PHE A 224 -21.74 7.31 -2.72
CA PHE A 224 -21.27 6.47 -3.81
C PHE A 224 -21.72 5.01 -3.66
N ILE A 225 -21.61 4.45 -2.44
CA ILE A 225 -21.98 3.07 -2.13
C ILE A 225 -23.47 2.84 -2.45
N VAL A 226 -24.34 3.78 -2.06
CA VAL A 226 -25.77 3.68 -2.32
C VAL A 226 -26.05 3.61 -3.82
N LYS A 227 -25.46 4.48 -4.63
CA LYS A 227 -25.61 4.48 -6.10
C LYS A 227 -25.11 3.17 -6.74
N VAL A 228 -23.95 2.67 -6.32
CA VAL A 228 -23.41 1.39 -6.82
C VAL A 228 -24.35 0.23 -6.47
N LYS A 229 -24.90 0.20 -5.24
CA LYS A 229 -25.87 -0.83 -4.83
C LYS A 229 -27.19 -0.74 -5.59
N GLU A 230 -27.71 0.47 -5.82
CA GLU A 230 -28.93 0.70 -6.60
C GLU A 230 -28.74 0.26 -8.06
N ALA A 231 -27.57 0.50 -8.65
CA ALA A 231 -27.25 0.07 -10.00
C ALA A 231 -27.13 -1.46 -10.14
N SER A 232 -27.03 -2.21 -9.03
CA SER A 232 -27.01 -3.68 -8.97
C SER A 232 -26.02 -4.31 -9.95
N LEU A 233 -24.81 -3.76 -10.07
CA LEU A 233 -23.78 -4.16 -11.03
C LEU A 233 -23.19 -5.53 -10.67
N SER A 234 -23.29 -6.51 -11.58
CA SER A 234 -22.73 -7.85 -11.39
C SER A 234 -21.20 -7.79 -11.36
N GLY A 235 -20.59 -8.54 -10.43
CA GLY A 235 -19.13 -8.58 -10.28
C GLY A 235 -18.52 -7.32 -9.65
N VAL A 236 -19.35 -6.42 -9.09
CA VAL A 236 -18.90 -5.27 -8.29
C VAL A 236 -19.24 -5.57 -6.83
N SER A 237 -18.21 -5.67 -5.99
CA SER A 237 -18.35 -5.88 -4.54
C SER A 237 -17.92 -4.62 -3.76
N ILE A 238 -18.52 -4.48 -2.58
CA ILE A 238 -18.17 -3.42 -1.62
C ILE A 238 -17.65 -4.11 -0.39
N ASP A 239 -16.36 -3.91 -0.13
CA ASP A 239 -15.64 -4.55 0.96
C ASP A 239 -15.44 -3.54 2.09
N THR A 240 -15.79 -3.94 3.31
CA THR A 240 -15.51 -3.10 4.49
C THR A 240 -14.03 -3.23 4.84
N THR A 241 -13.36 -2.10 5.00
CA THR A 241 -11.96 -2.01 5.38
C THR A 241 -11.74 -0.95 6.45
N THR A 242 -10.51 -0.76 6.84
CA THR A 242 -10.11 0.33 7.73
C THR A 242 -9.02 1.17 7.08
N VAL A 243 -9.16 2.49 7.19
CA VAL A 243 -8.15 3.44 6.75
C VAL A 243 -7.44 4.01 7.97
N ARG A 244 -6.13 4.15 7.87
CA ARG A 244 -5.31 4.77 8.89
C ARG A 244 -5.63 6.25 9.02
N GLU A 245 -5.92 6.72 10.22
CA GLU A 245 -6.33 8.09 10.50
C GLU A 245 -5.35 8.76 11.44
N TYR A 246 -4.83 9.91 11.01
CA TYR A 246 -3.90 10.72 11.79
C TYR A 246 -4.67 11.84 12.47
N ASN A 247 -4.78 11.75 13.80
CA ASN A 247 -5.55 12.71 14.63
C ASN A 247 -4.71 13.93 15.03
N THR A 248 -3.54 14.09 14.44
CA THR A 248 -2.64 15.22 14.66
C THR A 248 -1.86 15.52 13.39
N SER A 249 -1.60 16.76 13.11
CA SER A 249 -0.68 17.24 12.07
C SER A 249 0.78 17.36 12.53
N TYR A 250 1.03 17.06 13.81
CA TYR A 250 2.35 17.11 14.42
C TYR A 250 2.98 15.73 14.55
N ALA A 251 4.28 15.69 14.85
CA ALA A 251 5.06 14.46 15.05
C ALA A 251 5.16 13.55 13.79
N ALA A 252 5.03 14.10 12.60
CA ALA A 252 5.01 13.33 11.35
C ALA A 252 6.20 12.37 11.23
N HIS A 253 7.43 12.85 11.47
CA HIS A 253 8.66 12.04 11.40
C HIS A 253 8.74 10.93 12.45
N LEU A 254 7.99 11.06 13.57
CA LEU A 254 7.99 10.06 14.63
C LEU A 254 6.90 9.02 14.44
N LEU A 255 5.69 9.48 14.12
CA LEU A 255 4.55 8.60 13.91
C LEU A 255 4.77 7.70 12.72
N GLY A 256 5.22 8.28 11.61
CA GLY A 256 5.41 7.54 10.39
C GLY A 256 4.10 7.24 9.66
N ARG A 257 4.20 6.50 8.58
CA ARG A 257 3.07 6.20 7.70
C ARG A 257 2.99 4.72 7.35
N VAL A 258 1.82 4.29 6.90
CA VAL A 258 1.59 2.97 6.31
C VAL A 258 1.55 3.07 4.78
N GLY A 259 1.86 1.99 4.11
CA GLY A 259 1.78 1.88 2.65
C GLY A 259 1.87 0.44 2.18
N LEU A 260 1.54 0.21 0.92
CA LEU A 260 1.67 -1.13 0.31
C LEU A 260 3.14 -1.57 0.31
N MET A 261 3.34 -2.85 0.53
CA MET A 261 4.67 -3.47 0.42
C MET A 261 5.18 -3.40 -1.02
N ASP A 262 6.48 -3.24 -1.19
CA ASP A 262 7.15 -3.54 -2.44
C ASP A 262 7.57 -5.02 -2.52
N SER A 263 8.09 -5.42 -3.68
CA SER A 263 8.49 -6.81 -3.91
C SER A 263 9.66 -7.24 -3.03
N ASP A 264 10.56 -6.33 -2.71
CA ASP A 264 11.77 -6.63 -1.93
C ASP A 264 11.42 -6.76 -0.44
N GLU A 265 10.56 -5.89 0.08
CA GLU A 265 10.03 -5.97 1.44
C GLU A 265 9.28 -7.30 1.65
N TRP A 266 8.43 -7.67 0.69
CA TRP A 266 7.66 -8.90 0.81
C TRP A 266 8.58 -10.13 0.78
N ASN A 267 9.49 -10.22 -0.20
CA ASN A 267 10.38 -11.38 -0.35
C ASN A 267 11.35 -11.54 0.82
N ASN A 268 11.86 -10.43 1.36
CA ASN A 268 12.94 -10.47 2.36
C ASN A 268 12.42 -10.47 3.81
N ILE A 269 11.19 -9.97 4.06
CA ILE A 269 10.70 -9.75 5.43
C ILE A 269 9.33 -10.41 5.63
N TYR A 270 8.32 -9.97 4.87
CA TYR A 270 6.93 -10.22 5.22
C TYR A 270 6.37 -11.56 4.75
N GLN A 271 6.95 -12.16 3.71
CA GLN A 271 6.58 -13.51 3.26
C GLN A 271 6.79 -14.56 4.36
N ALA A 272 7.91 -14.47 5.07
CA ALA A 272 8.21 -15.36 6.19
C ALA A 272 7.27 -15.20 7.40
N LEU A 273 6.58 -14.07 7.47
CA LEU A 273 5.60 -13.73 8.51
C LEU A 273 4.15 -14.01 8.08
N ASP A 274 3.95 -14.65 6.92
CA ASP A 274 2.62 -15.00 6.35
C ASP A 274 1.72 -13.77 6.05
N TYR A 275 2.34 -12.62 5.76
CA TYR A 275 1.59 -11.43 5.35
C TYR A 275 1.05 -11.61 3.93
N PRO A 276 -0.18 -11.16 3.64
CA PRO A 276 -0.66 -11.09 2.26
C PRO A 276 0.19 -10.11 1.43
N TYR A 277 0.47 -10.44 0.17
CA TYR A 277 1.29 -9.60 -0.73
C TYR A 277 0.77 -8.15 -0.87
N ASN A 278 -0.53 -7.96 -0.71
CA ASN A 278 -1.21 -6.67 -0.80
C ASN A 278 -1.47 -5.99 0.55
N ALA A 279 -0.88 -6.49 1.64
CA ALA A 279 -1.03 -5.87 2.95
C ALA A 279 -0.33 -4.51 3.00
N SER A 280 -0.91 -3.60 3.77
CA SER A 280 -0.27 -2.33 4.14
C SER A 280 0.59 -2.52 5.38
N VAL A 281 1.83 -2.04 5.32
CA VAL A 281 2.82 -2.12 6.40
C VAL A 281 3.35 -0.74 6.76
N GLY A 282 3.94 -0.61 7.94
CA GLY A 282 4.63 0.60 8.35
C GLY A 282 5.87 0.86 7.49
N LYS A 283 5.98 2.07 6.93
CA LYS A 283 7.06 2.46 6.02
C LYS A 283 8.17 3.23 6.71
N ASP A 284 7.86 3.92 7.78
CA ASP A 284 8.78 4.73 8.55
C ASP A 284 8.24 4.96 9.98
N GLY A 285 9.03 5.62 10.83
CA GLY A 285 8.65 6.02 12.17
C GLY A 285 8.20 4.89 13.09
N MET A 286 7.24 5.20 13.97
CA MET A 286 6.65 4.22 14.88
C MET A 286 5.83 3.17 14.15
N GLU A 287 5.18 3.52 13.05
CA GLU A 287 4.44 2.58 12.23
C GLU A 287 5.34 1.43 11.76
N GLN A 288 6.57 1.71 11.33
CA GLN A 288 7.53 0.69 10.92
C GLN A 288 8.16 -0.01 12.11
N ALA A 289 8.62 0.76 13.11
CA ALA A 289 9.35 0.21 14.26
C ALA A 289 8.50 -0.76 15.10
N PHE A 290 7.20 -0.53 15.18
CA PHE A 290 6.25 -1.34 15.94
C PHE A 290 5.32 -2.17 15.04
N GLU A 291 5.67 -2.39 13.78
CA GLU A 291 4.87 -3.15 12.81
C GLU A 291 4.36 -4.49 13.39
N SER A 292 5.24 -5.28 14.02
CA SER A 292 4.90 -6.58 14.58
C SER A 292 3.88 -6.54 15.73
N TYR A 293 3.72 -5.40 16.37
CA TYR A 293 2.70 -5.18 17.41
C TYR A 293 1.44 -4.55 16.83
N LEU A 294 1.60 -3.59 15.94
CA LEU A 294 0.51 -2.81 15.38
C LEU A 294 -0.31 -3.58 14.35
N HIS A 295 0.33 -4.48 13.60
CA HIS A 295 -0.30 -5.22 12.52
C HIS A 295 -1.25 -6.27 13.04
N GLY A 296 -2.38 -6.40 13.08
CA GLY A 296 -3.20 -7.51 13.59
C GLY A 296 -3.01 -8.80 12.79
N VAL A 297 -3.68 -9.84 13.17
CA VAL A 297 -3.70 -11.11 12.45
C VAL A 297 -4.97 -11.19 11.62
N PRO A 298 -4.90 -11.28 10.28
CA PRO A 298 -6.08 -11.37 9.44
C PRO A 298 -6.84 -12.67 9.67
N GLY A 299 -8.17 -12.59 9.62
CA GLY A 299 -9.05 -13.74 9.71
C GLY A 299 -9.26 -14.41 8.34
N LYS A 300 -9.65 -15.67 8.34
CA LYS A 300 -10.04 -16.41 7.13
C LYS A 300 -11.45 -16.99 7.32
N ARG A 301 -12.38 -16.60 6.47
CA ARG A 301 -13.74 -17.14 6.47
C ARG A 301 -14.11 -17.79 5.15
N ALA A 302 -14.99 -18.79 5.22
CA ALA A 302 -15.60 -19.37 4.03
C ALA A 302 -16.85 -18.54 3.68
N ILE A 303 -16.90 -18.01 2.47
CA ILE A 303 -18.07 -17.32 1.93
C ILE A 303 -18.68 -18.12 0.82
N GLU A 304 -20.02 -18.12 0.74
CA GLU A 304 -20.77 -18.66 -0.40
C GLU A 304 -21.20 -17.48 -1.27
N THR A 305 -20.92 -17.58 -2.58
CA THR A 305 -21.34 -16.57 -3.54
C THR A 305 -22.43 -17.14 -4.47
N ASN A 306 -23.39 -16.29 -4.86
CA ASN A 306 -24.37 -16.66 -5.89
C ASN A 306 -23.74 -16.58 -7.30
N ASP A 307 -24.55 -16.86 -8.32
CA ASP A 307 -24.20 -16.79 -9.75
C ASP A 307 -23.80 -15.37 -10.22
N GLN A 308 -24.15 -14.32 -9.45
CA GLN A 308 -23.79 -12.92 -9.71
C GLN A 308 -22.57 -12.45 -8.90
N GLY A 309 -21.93 -13.35 -8.12
CA GLY A 309 -20.80 -13.02 -7.27
C GLY A 309 -21.15 -12.28 -5.98
N LYS A 310 -22.43 -12.12 -5.68
CA LYS A 310 -22.85 -11.58 -4.39
C LYS A 310 -22.67 -12.61 -3.29
N VAL A 311 -22.07 -12.22 -2.18
CA VAL A 311 -21.98 -13.04 -0.96
C VAL A 311 -23.40 -13.30 -0.45
N VAL A 312 -23.79 -14.57 -0.39
CA VAL A 312 -25.13 -15.01 0.00
C VAL A 312 -25.17 -15.43 1.47
N SER A 313 -24.03 -15.89 1.99
CA SER A 313 -23.84 -16.25 3.39
C SER A 313 -22.54 -15.64 3.89
N ALA A 314 -22.67 -14.71 4.81
CA ALA A 314 -21.56 -14.01 5.47
C ALA A 314 -21.58 -14.24 7.00
N ASP A 315 -22.31 -15.25 7.46
CA ASP A 315 -22.31 -15.61 8.86
C ASP A 315 -20.92 -16.07 9.31
N ASP A 316 -20.60 -15.95 10.60
CA ASP A 316 -19.34 -16.19 11.29
C ASP A 316 -18.69 -17.56 11.00
N ASN A 317 -18.63 -17.93 9.73
CA ASN A 317 -18.10 -19.19 9.25
C ASN A 317 -16.57 -19.11 9.11
N TRP A 318 -15.90 -18.81 10.22
CA TRP A 318 -14.44 -18.76 10.27
C TRP A 318 -13.85 -20.14 9.99
N LYS A 319 -12.80 -20.18 9.19
CA LYS A 319 -12.05 -21.42 9.01
C LYS A 319 -11.41 -21.83 10.34
N ILE A 320 -11.39 -23.13 10.58
CA ILE A 320 -10.71 -23.69 11.75
C ILE A 320 -9.23 -23.86 11.40
N ASP A 321 -8.37 -23.38 12.26
CA ASP A 321 -6.92 -23.66 12.20
C ASP A 321 -6.71 -25.14 12.55
N GLU A 322 -6.19 -25.92 11.60
CA GLU A 322 -5.97 -27.36 11.77
C GLU A 322 -4.97 -27.68 12.91
N ARG A 323 -4.09 -26.75 13.23
CA ARG A 323 -3.06 -26.92 14.27
C ARG A 323 -3.59 -26.62 15.66
N THR A 324 -4.42 -25.59 15.83
CA THR A 324 -4.92 -25.14 17.15
C THR A 324 -6.35 -25.64 17.41
N GLY A 325 -7.12 -25.94 16.36
CA GLY A 325 -8.54 -26.25 16.45
C GLY A 325 -9.44 -25.04 16.72
N GLU A 326 -8.90 -23.82 16.66
CA GLU A 326 -9.64 -22.58 16.92
C GLU A 326 -10.09 -21.89 15.64
N PRO A 327 -11.19 -21.08 15.68
CA PRO A 327 -11.62 -20.28 14.56
C PRO A 327 -10.59 -19.20 14.19
N GLN A 328 -10.25 -19.09 12.90
CA GLN A 328 -9.36 -18.05 12.37
C GLN A 328 -10.11 -16.72 12.23
N ALA A 329 -10.61 -16.17 13.34
CA ALA A 329 -11.19 -14.84 13.35
C ALA A 329 -10.09 -13.77 13.35
N PRO A 330 -10.32 -12.55 12.78
CA PRO A 330 -9.33 -11.49 12.76
C PRO A 330 -9.02 -11.04 14.20
N GLN A 331 -7.72 -10.91 14.50
CA GLN A 331 -7.25 -10.44 15.81
C GLN A 331 -6.67 -9.04 15.65
N PRO A 332 -7.23 -8.02 16.32
CA PRO A 332 -6.71 -6.66 16.26
C PRO A 332 -5.25 -6.57 16.72
N GLY A 333 -4.49 -5.66 16.12
CA GLY A 333 -3.15 -5.33 16.59
C GLY A 333 -3.15 -4.69 17.96
N CYS A 334 -2.00 -4.77 18.64
CA CYS A 334 -1.80 -4.16 19.95
C CYS A 334 -1.63 -2.65 19.82
N ASN A 335 -2.16 -1.89 20.78
CA ASN A 335 -1.91 -0.46 20.87
C ASN A 335 -0.50 -0.18 21.37
N VAL A 336 0.13 0.87 20.83
CA VAL A 336 1.44 1.39 21.27
C VAL A 336 1.22 2.68 22.04
N ILE A 337 1.60 2.70 23.31
CA ILE A 337 1.60 3.91 24.13
C ILE A 337 3.02 4.46 24.13
N SER A 338 3.20 5.64 23.57
CA SER A 338 4.50 6.31 23.49
C SER A 338 4.76 7.18 24.73
N THR A 339 6.00 7.60 24.90
CA THR A 339 6.38 8.59 25.92
C THR A 339 6.09 10.04 25.47
N LEU A 340 5.66 10.25 24.23
CA LEU A 340 5.37 11.58 23.68
C LEU A 340 4.26 12.29 24.46
N ASP A 341 4.43 13.59 24.67
CA ASP A 341 3.33 14.50 24.98
C ASP A 341 3.01 15.32 23.73
N ILE A 342 1.90 15.01 23.09
CA ILE A 342 1.53 15.68 21.82
C ILE A 342 1.38 17.20 21.97
N LYS A 343 0.98 17.68 23.14
CA LYS A 343 0.88 19.13 23.37
C LYS A 343 2.24 19.81 23.47
N LEU A 344 3.21 19.12 24.07
CA LEU A 344 4.59 19.60 24.09
C LEU A 344 5.21 19.50 22.67
N GLN A 345 4.97 18.42 21.94
CA GLN A 345 5.41 18.26 20.54
C GLN A 345 4.92 19.43 19.66
N GLU A 346 3.62 19.75 19.74
CA GLU A 346 3.02 20.88 19.05
C GLU A 346 3.73 22.20 19.39
N ALA A 347 3.97 22.44 20.67
CA ALA A 347 4.64 23.67 21.13
C ALA A 347 6.09 23.75 20.62
N VAL A 348 6.81 22.62 20.61
CA VAL A 348 8.19 22.56 20.12
C VAL A 348 8.27 22.75 18.61
N GLU A 349 7.41 22.10 17.82
CA GLU A 349 7.38 22.29 16.36
C GLU A 349 7.04 23.73 15.98
N ARG A 350 6.06 24.35 16.64
CA ARG A 350 5.73 25.76 16.43
C ARG A 350 6.91 26.67 16.79
N ALA A 351 7.56 26.41 17.93
CA ALA A 351 8.70 27.21 18.36
C ALA A 351 9.88 27.12 17.37
N LEU A 352 10.12 25.94 16.75
CA LEU A 352 11.11 25.78 15.70
C LEU A 352 10.72 26.56 14.44
N ALA A 353 9.49 26.46 14.00
CA ALA A 353 8.99 27.17 12.82
C ALA A 353 9.10 28.69 13.01
N ASP A 354 8.62 29.20 14.15
CA ASP A 354 8.68 30.62 14.50
C ASP A 354 10.12 31.13 14.64
N GLY A 355 10.99 30.33 15.29
CA GLY A 355 12.39 30.64 15.50
C GLY A 355 13.17 30.73 14.19
N VAL A 356 13.05 29.74 13.32
CA VAL A 356 13.72 29.75 12.00
C VAL A 356 13.17 30.86 11.12
N GLY A 357 11.85 31.07 11.11
CA GLY A 357 11.21 32.18 10.38
C GLY A 357 11.65 33.56 10.85
N ALA A 358 11.89 33.74 12.16
CA ALA A 358 12.36 34.98 12.73
C ALA A 358 13.80 35.33 12.36
N LEU A 359 14.66 34.35 12.11
CA LEU A 359 16.05 34.53 11.72
C LEU A 359 16.21 35.22 10.36
N LYS A 360 15.27 35.02 9.43
CA LYS A 360 15.30 35.54 8.06
C LYS A 360 16.65 35.29 7.36
N SER A 361 17.26 34.16 7.65
CA SER A 361 18.59 33.78 7.15
C SER A 361 18.45 32.76 6.04
N GLU A 362 19.13 32.97 4.93
CA GLU A 362 19.23 31.97 3.84
C GLU A 362 20.12 30.77 4.25
N ASP A 363 21.02 30.97 5.22
CA ASP A 363 21.93 29.94 5.70
C ASP A 363 21.29 29.02 6.76
N THR A 364 20.21 29.44 7.41
CA THR A 364 19.54 28.69 8.48
C THR A 364 18.08 28.52 8.17
N GLN A 365 17.75 27.45 7.46
CA GLN A 365 16.39 27.13 7.01
C GLN A 365 15.84 25.85 7.63
N GLY A 366 16.62 25.18 8.47
CA GLY A 366 16.22 23.94 9.15
C GLY A 366 16.67 23.93 10.60
N ALA A 367 15.90 23.22 11.44
CA ALA A 367 16.19 23.06 12.86
C ALA A 367 15.66 21.72 13.39
N ALA A 368 16.18 21.30 14.55
CA ALA A 368 15.68 20.14 15.27
C ALA A 368 15.71 20.42 16.78
N ALA A 369 14.80 19.79 17.51
CA ALA A 369 14.77 19.84 18.98
C ALA A 369 14.28 18.49 19.53
N VAL A 370 14.90 18.04 20.63
CA VAL A 370 14.51 16.84 21.37
C VAL A 370 14.34 17.22 22.84
N VAL A 371 13.22 16.82 23.44
CA VAL A 371 12.92 17.00 24.85
C VAL A 371 12.85 15.65 25.52
N ILE A 372 13.69 15.43 26.53
CA ILE A 372 13.81 14.15 27.25
C ILE A 372 13.52 14.39 28.72
N ASP A 373 12.71 13.53 29.33
CA ASP A 373 12.52 13.49 30.77
C ASP A 373 13.80 12.91 31.43
N VAL A 374 14.45 13.70 32.26
CA VAL A 374 15.72 13.30 32.87
C VAL A 374 15.56 12.21 33.94
N ASN A 375 14.33 11.95 34.41
CA ASN A 375 14.06 10.97 35.46
C ASN A 375 13.96 9.54 34.92
N ASP A 376 13.38 9.36 33.74
CA ASP A 376 13.11 8.05 33.14
C ASP A 376 13.72 7.85 31.74
N GLY A 377 14.27 8.93 31.15
CA GLY A 377 14.83 8.92 29.81
C GLY A 377 13.77 8.96 28.69
N GLY A 378 12.50 9.13 29.03
CA GLY A 378 11.41 9.18 28.06
C GLY A 378 11.51 10.39 27.12
N VAL A 379 11.38 10.15 25.82
CA VAL A 379 11.32 11.24 24.83
C VAL A 379 9.92 11.84 24.87
N LEU A 380 9.83 13.10 25.33
CA LEU A 380 8.56 13.82 25.46
C LEU A 380 8.18 14.52 24.15
N ALA A 381 9.17 15.00 23.40
CA ALA A 381 9.02 15.59 22.09
C ALA A 381 10.30 15.40 21.27
N SER A 382 10.14 15.22 19.96
CA SER A 382 11.26 15.21 19.00
C SER A 382 10.75 15.80 17.69
N ALA A 383 11.25 16.99 17.39
CA ALA A 383 10.77 17.81 16.29
C ALA A 383 11.88 18.07 15.27
N SER A 384 11.50 18.09 14.01
CA SER A 384 12.32 18.45 12.85
C SER A 384 11.60 19.53 12.06
N TYR A 385 12.31 20.58 11.64
CA TYR A 385 11.77 21.63 10.79
C TYR A 385 12.64 21.82 9.54
N PRO A 386 12.06 21.97 8.34
CA PRO A 386 10.62 21.89 8.07
C PRO A 386 10.05 20.49 8.32
N THR A 387 8.74 20.43 8.44
CA THR A 387 7.96 19.19 8.65
C THR A 387 6.82 19.12 7.64
N TYR A 388 5.99 18.10 7.74
CA TYR A 388 4.86 17.84 6.85
C TYR A 388 3.68 17.28 7.63
N ASP A 389 2.50 17.21 6.98
CA ASP A 389 1.29 16.62 7.55
C ASP A 389 1.07 15.22 6.94
N LEU A 390 0.99 14.20 7.80
CA LEU A 390 0.76 12.81 7.39
C LEU A 390 -0.60 12.62 6.73
N SER A 391 -1.62 13.39 7.12
CA SER A 391 -2.96 13.28 6.57
C SER A 391 -3.04 13.66 5.08
N THR A 392 -2.14 14.53 4.62
CA THR A 392 -2.06 15.01 3.24
C THR A 392 -0.82 14.52 2.49
N PHE A 393 -0.04 13.64 3.11
CA PHE A 393 1.24 13.18 2.58
C PHE A 393 1.18 12.66 1.14
N LEU A 394 0.24 11.76 0.84
CA LEU A 394 0.12 11.17 -0.51
C LEU A 394 -0.23 12.20 -1.58
N GLN A 395 -1.00 13.22 -1.22
CA GLN A 395 -1.40 14.29 -2.14
C GLN A 395 -0.23 15.24 -2.43
N ASN A 396 0.63 15.47 -1.44
CA ASN A 396 1.72 16.44 -1.49
C ASN A 396 3.09 15.80 -1.71
N TYR A 397 3.16 14.46 -1.91
CA TYR A 397 4.43 13.73 -1.96
C TYR A 397 5.43 14.28 -2.97
N THR A 398 4.96 14.59 -4.19
CA THR A 398 5.84 15.12 -5.25
C THR A 398 6.43 16.47 -4.88
N GLU A 399 5.66 17.34 -4.23
CA GLU A 399 6.13 18.63 -3.73
C GLU A 399 7.14 18.44 -2.59
N LEU A 400 6.79 17.62 -1.58
CA LEU A 400 7.65 17.32 -0.44
C LEU A 400 8.98 16.67 -0.83
N ALA A 401 8.96 15.77 -1.82
CA ALA A 401 10.15 15.04 -2.29
C ALA A 401 11.09 15.93 -3.10
N ASN A 402 10.58 16.96 -3.79
CA ASN A 402 11.36 17.89 -4.59
C ASN A 402 11.70 19.20 -3.85
N ASP A 403 11.23 19.37 -2.62
CA ASP A 403 11.54 20.55 -1.82
C ASP A 403 13.04 20.57 -1.44
N PRO A 404 13.80 21.64 -1.83
CA PRO A 404 15.22 21.75 -1.52
C PRO A 404 15.52 21.76 -0.02
N LEU A 405 14.55 22.08 0.83
CA LEU A 405 14.69 22.04 2.29
C LEU A 405 14.50 20.63 2.88
N ASN A 406 14.19 19.63 2.05
CA ASN A 406 14.03 18.23 2.46
C ASN A 406 13.15 18.08 3.72
N PRO A 407 11.85 18.40 3.67
CA PRO A 407 10.96 18.27 4.82
C PRO A 407 10.78 16.82 5.29
N LEU A 408 11.02 15.84 4.43
CA LEU A 408 10.96 14.41 4.76
C LEU A 408 12.14 13.92 5.60
N PHE A 409 13.24 14.68 5.65
CA PHE A 409 14.44 14.32 6.40
C PHE A 409 14.28 14.61 7.90
N ASN A 410 14.34 13.57 8.74
CA ASN A 410 14.27 13.73 10.19
C ASN A 410 15.58 14.28 10.76
N ARG A 411 15.69 15.58 10.89
CA ARG A 411 16.88 16.27 11.37
C ARG A 411 17.25 15.93 12.81
N ALA A 412 16.27 15.53 13.62
CA ALA A 412 16.49 15.18 15.02
C ALA A 412 17.21 13.85 15.20
N THR A 413 17.00 12.88 14.30
CA THR A 413 17.55 11.53 14.42
C THR A 413 18.56 11.17 13.33
N GLN A 414 18.48 11.77 12.15
CA GLN A 414 19.33 11.49 11.00
C GLN A 414 20.35 12.60 10.72
N GLY A 415 20.13 13.81 11.31
CA GLY A 415 21.02 14.95 11.11
C GLY A 415 22.38 14.71 11.78
N VAL A 416 23.44 15.01 11.05
CA VAL A 416 24.83 14.95 11.54
C VAL A 416 25.34 16.37 11.68
N TYR A 417 25.47 16.83 12.92
CA TYR A 417 25.88 18.19 13.24
C TYR A 417 27.16 18.21 14.07
N PRO A 418 28.10 19.13 13.83
CA PRO A 418 29.26 19.29 14.71
C PRO A 418 28.80 19.73 16.10
N PRO A 419 29.14 18.97 17.15
CA PRO A 419 28.62 19.23 18.51
C PRO A 419 29.14 20.53 19.13
N GLY A 420 30.30 21.02 18.66
CA GLY A 420 30.89 22.23 19.19
C GLY A 420 31.18 22.13 20.70
N SER A 421 30.97 23.26 21.43
CA SER A 421 31.24 23.33 22.87
C SER A 421 30.40 22.42 23.74
N THR A 422 29.30 21.86 23.24
CA THR A 422 28.49 20.88 24.00
C THR A 422 29.26 19.57 24.24
N PHE A 423 30.22 19.25 23.38
CA PHE A 423 31.05 18.06 23.53
C PHE A 423 32.11 18.19 24.65
N LYS A 424 32.37 19.41 25.13
CA LYS A 424 33.33 19.65 26.23
C LYS A 424 32.92 18.95 27.51
N MET A 425 31.63 18.85 27.79
CA MET A 425 31.13 18.08 28.95
C MET A 425 31.50 16.60 28.84
N VAL A 426 31.40 16.01 27.65
CA VAL A 426 31.79 14.61 27.41
C VAL A 426 33.29 14.42 27.66
N THR A 427 34.13 15.33 27.13
CA THR A 427 35.56 15.31 27.34
C THR A 427 35.94 15.49 28.81
N ALA A 428 35.29 16.40 29.52
CA ALA A 428 35.51 16.63 30.92
C ALA A 428 35.15 15.42 31.80
N ILE A 429 33.97 14.81 31.55
CA ILE A 429 33.53 13.61 32.26
C ILE A 429 34.50 12.46 32.00
N ALA A 430 34.96 12.26 30.77
CA ALA A 430 35.95 11.23 30.43
C ALA A 430 37.28 11.46 31.21
N GLY A 431 37.79 12.70 31.20
CA GLY A 431 39.00 13.04 31.95
C GLY A 431 38.91 12.80 33.46
N LEU A 432 37.76 13.13 34.05
CA LEU A 432 37.48 12.89 35.49
C LEU A 432 37.32 11.41 35.79
N GLN A 433 36.61 10.65 34.95
CA GLN A 433 36.37 9.23 35.15
C GLN A 433 37.65 8.38 34.99
N GLU A 434 38.46 8.71 34.03
CA GLU A 434 39.77 8.04 33.81
C GLU A 434 40.86 8.50 34.81
N GLY A 435 40.52 9.45 35.69
CA GLY A 435 41.46 9.97 36.69
C GLY A 435 42.63 10.77 36.10
N VAL A 436 42.50 11.25 34.86
CA VAL A 436 43.51 12.09 34.20
C VAL A 436 43.56 13.50 34.83
N ILE A 437 42.40 13.97 35.27
CA ILE A 437 42.21 15.21 35.99
C ILE A 437 41.31 15.01 37.18
N THR A 438 41.43 15.87 38.22
CA THR A 438 40.51 15.96 39.33
C THR A 438 39.66 17.24 39.21
N PRO A 439 38.53 17.38 39.95
CA PRO A 439 37.71 18.57 39.92
C PRO A 439 38.45 19.87 40.31
N THR A 440 39.56 19.76 41.06
CA THR A 440 40.33 20.86 41.60
C THR A 440 41.62 21.14 40.83
N ASP A 441 41.97 20.30 39.85
CA ASP A 441 43.15 20.53 39.04
C ASP A 441 42.95 21.73 38.13
N GLU A 442 43.94 22.65 38.14
CA GLU A 442 43.94 23.84 37.29
C GLU A 442 44.84 23.59 36.07
N ILE A 443 44.32 23.86 34.90
CA ILE A 443 45.01 23.83 33.63
C ILE A 443 45.20 25.25 33.12
N LEU A 444 46.39 25.59 32.66
CA LEU A 444 46.69 26.91 32.12
C LEU A 444 46.24 27.03 30.67
N ASP A 445 45.28 27.90 30.39
CA ASP A 445 44.92 28.32 29.02
C ASP A 445 46.07 29.20 28.46
N THR A 446 46.76 28.70 27.45
CA THR A 446 47.76 29.46 26.72
C THR A 446 47.21 30.15 25.47
N GLY A 447 45.92 30.08 25.25
CA GLY A 447 45.22 30.63 24.09
C GLY A 447 45.32 29.81 22.83
N ARG A 448 46.25 28.90 22.77
CA ARG A 448 46.47 28.05 21.60
C ARG A 448 46.98 26.65 22.02
N TYR A 449 46.34 25.61 21.50
CA TYR A 449 46.79 24.24 21.71
C TYR A 449 47.90 23.87 20.71
N THR A 450 49.09 23.65 21.21
CA THR A 450 50.32 23.54 20.38
C THR A 450 50.86 22.12 20.27
N TYR A 451 50.14 21.13 20.75
CA TYR A 451 50.60 19.71 20.72
C TYR A 451 50.82 19.20 19.29
N TYR A 452 49.95 19.56 18.38
CA TYR A 452 50.09 19.20 16.96
C TYR A 452 50.73 20.35 16.18
N LYS A 453 51.65 20.01 15.27
CA LYS A 453 52.36 21.01 14.45
C LYS A 453 51.48 21.62 13.38
N ASP A 454 50.63 20.77 12.76
CA ASP A 454 49.86 21.14 11.58
C ASP A 454 48.46 21.67 11.91
N TYR A 455 47.99 21.46 13.15
CA TYR A 455 46.67 21.88 13.60
C TYR A 455 46.73 22.42 15.03
N GLN A 456 46.65 23.74 15.16
CA GLN A 456 46.77 24.45 16.44
C GLN A 456 45.47 25.25 16.72
N PRO A 457 44.41 24.60 17.21
CA PRO A 457 43.15 25.32 17.53
C PRO A 457 43.39 26.34 18.60
N GLN A 458 42.66 27.47 18.48
CA GLN A 458 42.74 28.58 19.41
C GLN A 458 41.48 28.62 20.30
N CYS A 459 41.69 29.00 21.55
CA CYS A 459 40.59 29.37 22.41
C CYS A 459 39.81 30.56 21.80
N TRP A 460 38.50 30.56 21.88
CA TRP A 460 37.64 31.60 21.31
C TRP A 460 37.97 32.96 21.89
N TYR A 461 38.25 33.03 23.21
CA TYR A 461 38.56 34.23 23.91
C TYR A 461 39.90 34.84 23.44
N TYR A 462 40.89 33.97 23.23
CA TYR A 462 42.16 34.39 22.65
C TYR A 462 42.02 34.87 21.20
N ARG A 463 41.22 34.17 20.41
CA ARG A 463 40.98 34.56 19.00
C ARG A 463 40.28 35.89 18.88
N GLN A 464 39.32 36.17 19.80
CA GLN A 464 38.51 37.38 19.74
C GLN A 464 39.17 38.60 20.43
N TYR A 465 39.83 38.39 21.56
CA TYR A 465 40.35 39.47 22.39
C TYR A 465 41.85 39.47 22.58
N GLY A 466 42.60 38.51 22.07
CA GLY A 466 44.02 38.36 22.29
C GLY A 466 44.45 38.07 23.75
N ARG A 467 43.50 37.60 24.57
CA ARG A 467 43.64 37.27 26.00
C ARG A 467 43.34 35.82 26.26
N THR A 468 43.85 35.25 27.34
CA THR A 468 43.60 33.90 27.80
C THR A 468 42.72 33.92 29.05
N HIS A 469 42.06 32.78 29.34
CA HIS A 469 41.31 32.60 30.60
C HIS A 469 42.22 32.43 31.81
N GLY A 470 43.52 32.13 31.59
CA GLY A 470 44.46 31.86 32.63
C GLY A 470 44.40 30.43 33.15
N LYS A 471 44.49 30.26 34.46
CA LYS A 471 44.32 28.95 35.11
C LYS A 471 42.82 28.71 35.41
N GLU A 472 42.34 27.62 34.93
CA GLU A 472 40.95 27.21 35.15
C GLU A 472 40.85 25.74 35.52
N ASN A 473 39.97 25.42 36.46
CA ASN A 473 39.55 24.07 36.72
C ASN A 473 38.49 23.62 35.74
N VAL A 474 38.06 22.35 35.76
CA VAL A 474 37.09 21.76 34.83
C VAL A 474 35.77 22.56 34.84
N SER A 475 35.26 22.95 35.99
CA SER A 475 34.01 23.69 36.11
C SER A 475 34.10 25.09 35.50
N GLU A 476 35.22 25.80 35.73
CA GLU A 476 35.49 27.10 35.17
C GLU A 476 35.68 27.05 33.67
N ALA A 477 36.43 26.08 33.18
CA ALA A 477 36.63 25.86 31.74
C ALA A 477 35.33 25.53 30.97
N ILE A 478 34.39 24.81 31.60
CA ILE A 478 33.04 24.57 31.02
C ILE A 478 32.23 25.87 31.04
N ARG A 479 32.21 26.62 32.18
CA ARG A 479 31.50 27.89 32.31
C ARG A 479 31.95 28.89 31.25
N ASP A 480 33.25 29.05 31.08
CA ASP A 480 33.86 30.06 30.21
C ASP A 480 34.05 29.53 28.77
N SER A 481 33.62 28.30 28.56
CA SER A 481 33.75 27.60 27.26
C SER A 481 35.20 27.65 26.72
N CYS A 482 36.18 27.47 27.58
CA CYS A 482 37.60 27.44 27.20
C CYS A 482 37.88 26.24 26.27
N ASN A 483 38.69 26.44 25.22
CA ASN A 483 39.02 25.39 24.26
C ASN A 483 40.37 24.70 24.58
#